data_3acbccf28e42fa1260492f02138c559f
#
_entry.id   3acbccf28e42fa1260492f02138c559f
#
_cell.length_a   1.000
_cell.length_b   1.000
_cell.length_c   1.000
_cell.angle_alpha   90.00
_cell.angle_beta   90.00
_cell.angle_gamma   90.00
#
_symmetry.space_group_name_H-M   'P 1'
#
loop_
_entity.id
_entity.type
_entity.pdbx_description
1 polymer ?
#
loop_
_entity_poly.entity_id
_entity_poly.type
_entity_poly.pdbx_seq_one_letter_code
_entity_poly.pdbx_strand_id
1 'polypeptide(L)'
;MTATPWGFRDILPEEAQAREEIALTVKGCFREHHYLPVETPLLEDKGSLEEGGRIADTPFKLFDDDGRLLVVRPDNTLPIVRLVSTRMRAADLPLRLRYEAPVVRECQRNAGGSRQFTQLGFELIGAGDTAGDVEIVSLVAEAVRKLALPDARIIAGSVRPFKELLAACEDRELAAEALRCVHANDFVGLDARVAASTESDAVKAAISELPRLHGGAEVLDRVDALLEAAGIVAPLTRELRALVEGLAPEDAQVLSFDFSIMNSFDYYTGLVFKAYAGGLPDPVGSGGRYDSIFTGAFGDGIEVPAAGFAFSLERLEAARTSAEDAASDGDHAVGRGAEGPLRIAVPKGSLKADTLDVLEAAGLDVSELRDPGRHLIVRGRDTRVGEGAVGDIEFVIVRPSDAPAFVGCGGADCGICGWDSLIEADLNLLQLVDLGYGLCTFI
;
A
#
# COMPACT_ATOMS: atom_id res chain seq x y z
N MET A 1 37.39 -5.06 11.92
CA MET A 1 36.33 -5.58 11.05
C MET A 1 35.37 -4.45 10.78
N THR A 2 35.04 -4.21 9.55
CA THR A 2 34.09 -3.16 9.14
C THR A 2 32.66 -3.73 9.19
N ALA A 3 31.71 -2.93 9.66
CA ALA A 3 30.28 -3.29 9.60
C ALA A 3 29.79 -3.30 8.14
N THR A 4 28.68 -3.98 7.89
CA THR A 4 27.97 -3.91 6.59
C THR A 4 27.57 -2.47 6.29
N PRO A 5 27.43 -2.07 5.02
CA PRO A 5 26.92 -0.77 4.67
C PRO A 5 25.52 -0.52 5.26
N TRP A 6 25.20 0.72 5.55
CA TRP A 6 23.90 1.07 6.10
C TRP A 6 22.74 0.59 5.21
N GLY A 7 21.73 -0.02 5.83
CA GLY A 7 20.57 -0.59 5.13
C GLY A 7 20.83 -1.95 4.46
N PHE A 8 22.03 -2.53 4.68
CA PHE A 8 22.40 -3.89 4.25
C PHE A 8 22.79 -4.70 5.47
N ARG A 9 22.48 -5.99 5.47
CA ARG A 9 22.81 -6.90 6.57
C ARG A 9 23.19 -8.29 6.06
N ASP A 10 23.93 -9.01 6.87
CA ASP A 10 24.15 -10.42 6.68
C ASP A 10 22.94 -11.21 7.19
N ILE A 11 22.59 -12.29 6.53
CA ILE A 11 21.54 -13.22 6.93
C ILE A 11 22.19 -14.44 7.54
N LEU A 12 21.87 -14.78 8.77
CA LEU A 12 22.44 -15.89 9.49
C LEU A 12 21.74 -17.22 9.13
N PRO A 13 22.35 -18.38 9.41
CA PRO A 13 21.85 -19.68 8.93
C PRO A 13 20.40 -20.00 9.30
N GLU A 14 19.98 -19.71 10.51
CA GLU A 14 18.58 -19.97 10.98
C GLU A 14 17.58 -19.13 10.19
N GLU A 15 17.85 -17.84 10.06
CA GLU A 15 17.03 -16.93 9.26
C GLU A 15 17.07 -17.31 7.78
N ALA A 16 18.24 -17.66 7.24
CA ALA A 16 18.38 -18.08 5.85
C ALA A 16 17.54 -19.33 5.54
N GLN A 17 17.49 -20.29 6.47
CA GLN A 17 16.68 -21.50 6.34
C GLN A 17 15.18 -21.17 6.36
N ALA A 18 14.71 -20.32 7.29
CA ALA A 18 13.32 -19.90 7.35
C ALA A 18 12.88 -19.18 6.05
N ARG A 19 13.75 -18.32 5.51
CA ARG A 19 13.54 -17.63 4.24
C ARG A 19 13.46 -18.60 3.05
N GLU A 20 14.32 -19.62 3.02
CA GLU A 20 14.29 -20.65 1.98
C GLU A 20 12.97 -21.43 1.99
N GLU A 21 12.44 -21.79 3.16
CA GLU A 21 11.16 -22.48 3.31
C GLU A 21 9.99 -21.63 2.79
N ILE A 22 9.96 -20.33 3.14
CA ILE A 22 8.97 -19.37 2.62
C ILE A 22 9.08 -19.29 1.09
N ALA A 23 10.27 -19.10 0.58
CA ALA A 23 10.52 -18.99 -0.85
C ALA A 23 10.11 -20.26 -1.61
N LEU A 24 10.37 -21.45 -1.07
CA LEU A 24 9.97 -22.73 -1.66
C LEU A 24 8.45 -22.86 -1.70
N THR A 25 7.74 -22.44 -0.65
CA THR A 25 6.27 -22.48 -0.59
C THR A 25 5.67 -21.57 -1.66
N VAL A 26 6.09 -20.29 -1.72
CA VAL A 26 5.57 -19.31 -2.71
C VAL A 26 5.89 -19.76 -4.14
N LYS A 27 7.13 -20.15 -4.41
CA LYS A 27 7.53 -20.66 -5.74
C LYS A 27 6.82 -21.97 -6.11
N GLY A 28 6.44 -22.76 -5.10
CA GLY A 28 5.62 -23.95 -5.26
C GLY A 28 4.25 -23.60 -5.86
N CYS A 29 3.54 -22.62 -5.29
CA CYS A 29 2.28 -22.11 -5.84
C CYS A 29 2.44 -21.67 -7.30
N PHE A 30 3.44 -20.85 -7.60
CA PHE A 30 3.66 -20.36 -8.95
C PHE A 30 3.94 -21.49 -9.96
N ARG A 31 4.67 -22.53 -9.53
CA ARG A 31 4.97 -23.69 -10.36
C ARG A 31 3.74 -24.56 -10.64
N GLU A 32 2.87 -24.74 -9.65
CA GLU A 32 1.61 -25.48 -9.79
C GLU A 32 0.68 -24.83 -10.82
N HIS A 33 0.73 -23.49 -10.94
CA HIS A 33 0.03 -22.71 -11.95
C HIS A 33 0.85 -22.49 -13.24
N HIS A 34 1.88 -23.31 -13.49
CA HIS A 34 2.67 -23.34 -14.72
C HIS A 34 3.48 -22.05 -15.00
N TYR A 35 3.81 -21.25 -13.98
CA TYR A 35 4.72 -20.12 -14.13
C TYR A 35 6.16 -20.60 -14.25
N LEU A 36 6.81 -20.25 -15.36
CA LEU A 36 8.17 -20.65 -15.68
C LEU A 36 9.19 -19.67 -15.05
N PRO A 37 10.33 -20.17 -14.53
CA PRO A 37 11.33 -19.31 -13.92
C PRO A 37 12.07 -18.47 -14.96
N VAL A 38 12.32 -17.19 -14.62
CA VAL A 38 13.21 -16.29 -15.36
C VAL A 38 14.18 -15.61 -14.40
N GLU A 39 15.33 -15.27 -14.91
CA GLU A 39 16.34 -14.48 -14.20
C GLU A 39 16.78 -13.32 -15.08
N THR A 40 16.86 -12.13 -14.48
CA THR A 40 17.35 -10.91 -15.10
C THR A 40 18.60 -10.41 -14.39
N PRO A 41 19.48 -9.65 -15.05
CA PRO A 41 20.68 -9.09 -14.41
C PRO A 41 20.32 -8.19 -13.22
N LEU A 42 21.22 -8.13 -12.23
CA LEU A 42 21.11 -7.18 -11.11
C LEU A 42 21.31 -5.73 -11.57
N LEU A 43 22.15 -5.55 -12.57
CA LEU A 43 22.47 -4.24 -13.16
C LEU A 43 21.71 -4.10 -14.48
N GLU A 44 21.04 -2.98 -14.65
CA GLU A 44 20.31 -2.62 -15.86
C GLU A 44 20.80 -1.29 -16.40
N ASP A 45 20.73 -1.11 -17.71
CA ASP A 45 20.99 0.19 -18.33
C ASP A 45 19.85 1.16 -17.96
N LYS A 46 20.22 2.36 -17.47
CA LYS A 46 19.22 3.33 -17.00
C LYS A 46 18.23 3.75 -18.10
N GLY A 47 18.74 3.98 -19.32
CA GLY A 47 17.91 4.36 -20.45
C GLY A 47 16.88 3.29 -20.80
N SER A 48 17.29 2.03 -20.82
CA SER A 48 16.40 0.88 -21.08
C SER A 48 15.29 0.74 -20.05
N LEU A 49 15.54 1.06 -18.78
CA LEU A 49 14.50 1.04 -17.74
C LEU A 49 13.55 2.23 -17.85
N GLU A 50 14.05 3.41 -18.20
CA GLU A 50 13.22 4.62 -18.37
C GLU A 50 12.27 4.51 -19.59
N GLU A 51 12.66 3.77 -20.62
CA GLU A 51 11.77 3.46 -21.75
C GLU A 51 10.55 2.61 -21.32
N GLY A 52 10.71 1.75 -20.33
CA GLY A 52 9.63 0.90 -19.78
C GLY A 52 8.72 1.59 -18.76
N GLY A 53 9.06 2.81 -18.32
CA GLY A 53 8.25 3.56 -17.35
C GLY A 53 9.09 4.37 -16.37
N ARG A 54 8.42 5.20 -15.56
CA ARG A 54 9.10 6.00 -14.54
C ARG A 54 9.62 5.11 -13.41
N ILE A 55 10.90 5.24 -13.09
CA ILE A 55 11.49 4.61 -11.90
C ILE A 55 11.07 5.46 -10.69
N ALA A 56 10.22 4.92 -9.81
CA ALA A 56 9.66 5.64 -8.67
C ALA A 56 10.73 6.01 -7.62
N ASP A 57 11.71 5.12 -7.40
CA ASP A 57 12.77 5.32 -6.40
C ASP A 57 14.08 5.69 -7.08
N THR A 58 14.93 6.47 -6.41
CA THR A 58 16.27 6.80 -6.92
C THR A 58 17.17 5.57 -6.78
N PRO A 59 17.45 4.80 -7.84
CA PRO A 59 18.24 3.59 -7.72
C PRO A 59 19.71 3.93 -7.49
N PHE A 60 20.46 2.97 -6.93
CA PHE A 60 21.92 3.05 -6.89
C PHE A 60 22.47 3.08 -8.31
N LYS A 61 23.34 4.05 -8.58
CA LYS A 61 23.89 4.33 -9.90
C LYS A 61 25.38 4.06 -9.94
N LEU A 62 25.86 3.50 -11.06
CA LEU A 62 27.27 3.27 -11.33
C LEU A 62 27.55 3.44 -12.83
N PHE A 63 28.82 3.69 -13.17
CA PHE A 63 29.25 3.71 -14.56
C PHE A 63 30.01 2.41 -14.86
N ASP A 64 29.75 1.83 -16.03
CA ASP A 64 30.59 0.75 -16.55
C ASP A 64 31.88 1.29 -17.20
N ASP A 65 32.72 0.38 -17.66
CA ASP A 65 34.01 0.73 -18.29
C ASP A 65 33.84 1.53 -19.59
N ASP A 66 32.69 1.43 -20.25
CA ASP A 66 32.36 2.18 -21.46
C ASP A 66 31.68 3.53 -21.13
N GLY A 67 31.54 3.87 -19.85
CA GLY A 67 30.92 5.10 -19.37
C GLY A 67 29.40 5.14 -19.45
N ARG A 68 28.73 3.96 -19.62
CA ARG A 68 27.28 3.86 -19.57
C ARG A 68 26.78 3.95 -18.13
N LEU A 69 25.66 4.62 -17.96
CA LEU A 69 25.01 4.75 -16.66
C LEU A 69 24.17 3.50 -16.38
N LEU A 70 24.65 2.66 -15.49
CA LEU A 70 23.95 1.48 -14.98
C LEU A 70 23.24 1.82 -13.66
N VAL A 71 22.19 1.06 -13.37
CA VAL A 71 21.46 1.13 -12.10
C VAL A 71 21.31 -0.26 -11.50
N VAL A 72 21.38 -0.35 -10.18
CA VAL A 72 20.95 -1.56 -9.48
C VAL A 72 19.44 -1.58 -9.53
N ARG A 73 18.85 -2.68 -10.01
CA ARG A 73 17.40 -2.75 -10.23
C ARG A 73 16.61 -2.47 -8.94
N PRO A 74 15.63 -1.56 -8.96
CA PRO A 74 14.74 -1.29 -7.82
C PRO A 74 13.52 -2.22 -7.78
N ASP A 75 13.21 -2.89 -8.90
CA ASP A 75 12.18 -3.93 -9.06
C ASP A 75 12.56 -4.92 -10.17
N ASN A 76 11.72 -5.94 -10.37
CA ASN A 76 11.93 -6.94 -11.43
C ASN A 76 10.95 -6.81 -12.60
N THR A 77 9.87 -6.05 -12.49
CA THR A 77 8.87 -5.91 -13.55
C THR A 77 9.48 -5.30 -14.82
N LEU A 78 10.16 -4.15 -14.72
CA LEU A 78 10.80 -3.50 -15.88
C LEU A 78 11.89 -4.35 -16.52
N PRO A 79 12.82 -4.99 -15.78
CA PRO A 79 13.73 -5.99 -16.32
C PRO A 79 13.05 -7.13 -17.07
N ILE A 80 11.90 -7.63 -16.59
CA ILE A 80 11.14 -8.69 -17.28
C ILE A 80 10.46 -8.13 -18.54
N VAL A 81 9.90 -6.92 -18.47
CA VAL A 81 9.38 -6.23 -19.66
C VAL A 81 10.46 -6.14 -20.75
N ARG A 82 11.66 -5.69 -20.43
CA ARG A 82 12.80 -5.65 -21.35
C ARG A 82 13.16 -7.06 -21.86
N LEU A 83 13.22 -8.07 -21.00
CA LEU A 83 13.50 -9.46 -21.38
C LEU A 83 12.48 -9.96 -22.41
N VAL A 84 11.19 -9.81 -22.13
CA VAL A 84 10.10 -10.24 -23.02
C VAL A 84 10.13 -9.47 -24.33
N SER A 85 10.27 -8.16 -24.28
CA SER A 85 10.30 -7.29 -25.48
C SER A 85 11.51 -7.54 -26.38
N THR A 86 12.62 -8.08 -25.86
CA THR A 86 13.83 -8.28 -26.64
C THR A 86 14.09 -9.74 -27.02
N ARG A 87 13.75 -10.70 -26.14
CA ARG A 87 14.14 -12.11 -26.28
C ARG A 87 12.96 -13.06 -26.50
N MET A 88 11.73 -12.63 -26.17
CA MET A 88 10.56 -13.51 -26.18
C MET A 88 9.43 -13.01 -27.09
N ARG A 89 9.70 -12.07 -28.01
CA ARG A 89 8.71 -11.51 -28.94
C ARG A 89 7.95 -12.54 -29.79
N ALA A 90 8.59 -13.67 -30.09
CA ALA A 90 8.01 -14.76 -30.88
C ALA A 90 7.35 -15.84 -30.00
N ALA A 91 7.30 -15.66 -28.68
CA ALA A 91 6.68 -16.61 -27.79
C ALA A 91 5.15 -16.55 -27.88
N ASP A 92 4.52 -17.71 -27.72
CA ASP A 92 3.07 -17.79 -27.68
C ASP A 92 2.53 -17.16 -26.39
N LEU A 93 1.53 -16.31 -26.51
CA LEU A 93 0.83 -15.71 -25.38
C LEU A 93 -0.32 -16.62 -24.92
N PRO A 94 -0.69 -16.63 -23.63
CA PRO A 94 -0.11 -15.86 -22.56
C PRO A 94 1.19 -16.45 -21.99
N LEU A 95 2.13 -15.58 -21.61
CA LEU A 95 3.34 -15.94 -20.90
C LEU A 95 3.08 -15.91 -19.39
N ARG A 96 3.49 -16.95 -18.68
CA ARG A 96 3.49 -17.05 -17.22
C ARG A 96 4.93 -17.16 -16.73
N LEU A 97 5.44 -16.08 -16.16
CA LEU A 97 6.83 -15.97 -15.72
C LEU A 97 6.89 -15.74 -14.21
N ARG A 98 7.86 -16.38 -13.53
CA ARG A 98 8.12 -16.18 -12.11
C ARG A 98 9.57 -15.91 -11.83
N TYR A 99 9.83 -15.22 -10.73
CA TYR A 99 11.20 -14.87 -10.33
C TYR A 99 11.38 -14.87 -8.82
N GLU A 100 12.62 -15.05 -8.41
CA GLU A 100 13.14 -14.76 -7.07
C GLU A 100 14.41 -13.95 -7.26
N ALA A 101 14.40 -12.70 -6.81
CA ALA A 101 15.50 -11.83 -7.12
C ALA A 101 15.68 -10.67 -6.13
N PRO A 102 16.92 -10.34 -5.73
CA PRO A 102 17.19 -9.19 -4.89
C PRO A 102 16.95 -7.90 -5.67
N VAL A 103 16.43 -6.90 -4.97
CA VAL A 103 16.27 -5.52 -5.43
C VAL A 103 16.85 -4.56 -4.39
N VAL A 104 17.22 -3.36 -4.83
CA VAL A 104 17.79 -2.36 -3.95
C VAL A 104 17.11 -1.03 -4.18
N ARG A 105 16.55 -0.45 -3.11
CA ARG A 105 15.89 0.86 -3.13
C ARG A 105 16.56 1.82 -2.17
N GLU A 106 16.49 3.09 -2.47
CA GLU A 106 16.84 4.10 -1.48
C GLU A 106 15.70 4.20 -0.47
N CYS A 107 16.07 4.27 0.81
CA CYS A 107 15.15 4.57 1.90
C CYS A 107 15.76 5.62 2.81
N GLN A 108 14.92 6.36 3.52
CA GLN A 108 15.39 7.36 4.46
C GLN A 108 16.06 6.69 5.67
N ARG A 109 17.16 7.29 6.15
CA ARG A 109 17.94 6.75 7.28
C ARG A 109 17.15 6.61 8.58
N ASN A 110 16.11 7.40 8.74
CA ASN A 110 15.34 7.48 9.98
C ASN A 110 14.26 6.38 10.09
N ALA A 111 13.93 5.69 9.00
CA ALA A 111 12.86 4.70 8.97
C ALA A 111 13.28 3.27 9.38
N GLY A 112 14.57 3.05 9.71
CA GLY A 112 15.06 1.70 10.09
C GLY A 112 14.97 0.64 8.97
N GLY A 113 14.58 1.05 7.77
CA GLY A 113 14.29 0.15 6.65
C GLY A 113 15.53 -0.49 6.04
N SER A 114 15.36 -1.71 5.52
CA SER A 114 16.37 -2.35 4.69
C SER A 114 16.34 -1.76 3.27
N ARG A 115 17.52 -1.47 2.72
CA ARG A 115 17.68 -1.00 1.33
C ARG A 115 17.68 -2.15 0.33
N GLN A 116 18.01 -3.36 0.79
CA GLN A 116 17.99 -4.58 -0.02
C GLN A 116 16.92 -5.53 0.51
N PHE A 117 16.11 -6.04 -0.40
CA PHE A 117 15.13 -7.10 -0.11
C PHE A 117 14.96 -8.01 -1.33
N THR A 118 14.41 -9.20 -1.11
CA THR A 118 14.18 -10.20 -2.14
C THR A 118 12.73 -10.18 -2.57
N GLN A 119 12.48 -9.96 -3.86
CA GLN A 119 11.17 -10.13 -4.46
C GLN A 119 10.96 -11.57 -4.90
N LEU A 120 9.82 -12.13 -4.48
CA LEU A 120 9.24 -13.38 -5.00
C LEU A 120 8.03 -12.99 -5.82
N GLY A 121 8.13 -13.00 -7.13
CA GLY A 121 7.07 -12.46 -7.97
C GLY A 121 6.76 -13.29 -9.20
N PHE A 122 5.69 -12.89 -9.86
CA PHE A 122 5.25 -13.45 -11.12
C PHE A 122 4.62 -12.38 -12.02
N GLU A 123 4.68 -12.64 -13.33
CA GLU A 123 4.11 -11.78 -14.37
C GLU A 123 3.27 -12.65 -15.32
N LEU A 124 2.05 -12.22 -15.57
CA LEU A 124 1.10 -12.79 -16.54
C LEU A 124 0.98 -11.82 -17.71
N ILE A 125 1.48 -12.20 -18.87
CA ILE A 125 1.59 -11.33 -20.04
C ILE A 125 0.77 -11.93 -21.17
N GLY A 126 -0.13 -11.14 -21.74
CA GLY A 126 -1.00 -11.58 -22.83
C GLY A 126 -2.38 -12.08 -22.40
N ALA A 127 -2.73 -11.94 -21.10
CA ALA A 127 -4.06 -12.25 -20.58
C ALA A 127 -4.74 -10.94 -20.12
N GLY A 128 -5.63 -10.38 -20.92
CA GLY A 128 -6.23 -9.06 -20.72
C GLY A 128 -7.66 -9.04 -20.23
N ASP A 129 -8.21 -10.20 -19.96
CA ASP A 129 -9.59 -10.36 -19.51
C ASP A 129 -9.71 -10.54 -17.98
N THR A 130 -10.95 -10.62 -17.53
CA THR A 130 -11.26 -10.90 -16.11
C THR A 130 -10.63 -12.22 -15.63
N ALA A 131 -10.48 -13.22 -16.52
CA ALA A 131 -9.85 -14.48 -16.14
C ALA A 131 -8.38 -14.30 -15.74
N GLY A 132 -7.66 -13.37 -16.39
CA GLY A 132 -6.30 -12.99 -16.00
C GLY A 132 -6.26 -12.30 -14.64
N ASP A 133 -7.20 -11.42 -14.34
CA ASP A 133 -7.29 -10.75 -13.03
C ASP A 133 -7.64 -11.76 -11.91
N VAL A 134 -8.57 -12.67 -12.18
CA VAL A 134 -8.90 -13.76 -11.25
C VAL A 134 -7.68 -14.66 -11.01
N GLU A 135 -6.95 -15.06 -12.06
CA GLU A 135 -5.76 -15.90 -11.95
C GLU A 135 -4.71 -15.26 -11.00
N ILE A 136 -4.38 -13.98 -11.19
CA ILE A 136 -3.33 -13.33 -10.39
C ILE A 136 -3.75 -13.12 -8.94
N VAL A 137 -5.02 -12.78 -8.67
CA VAL A 137 -5.51 -12.60 -7.29
C VAL A 137 -5.64 -13.95 -6.57
N SER A 138 -6.18 -14.98 -7.24
CA SER A 138 -6.25 -16.35 -6.67
C SER A 138 -4.86 -16.88 -6.33
N LEU A 139 -3.87 -16.67 -7.19
CA LEU A 139 -2.50 -17.13 -6.95
C LEU A 139 -1.88 -16.47 -5.70
N VAL A 140 -2.15 -15.18 -5.48
CA VAL A 140 -1.72 -14.47 -4.26
C VAL A 140 -2.49 -14.98 -3.04
N ALA A 141 -3.81 -15.17 -3.13
CA ALA A 141 -4.63 -15.72 -2.06
C ALA A 141 -4.18 -17.12 -1.65
N GLU A 142 -3.87 -17.99 -2.62
CA GLU A 142 -3.32 -19.31 -2.37
C GLU A 142 -1.97 -19.24 -1.66
N ALA A 143 -1.07 -18.37 -2.09
CA ALA A 143 0.25 -18.23 -1.48
C ALA A 143 0.17 -17.78 -0.02
N VAL A 144 -0.63 -16.75 0.30
CA VAL A 144 -0.79 -16.28 1.70
C VAL A 144 -1.47 -17.34 2.58
N ARG A 145 -2.41 -18.12 2.04
CA ARG A 145 -3.06 -19.22 2.74
C ARG A 145 -2.09 -20.38 3.02
N LYS A 146 -1.28 -20.79 2.02
CA LYS A 146 -0.25 -21.83 2.20
C LYS A 146 0.85 -21.44 3.19
N LEU A 147 1.17 -20.15 3.27
CA LEU A 147 2.09 -19.62 4.26
C LEU A 147 1.47 -19.50 5.66
N ALA A 148 0.15 -19.71 5.79
CA ALA A 148 -0.62 -19.56 7.04
C ALA A 148 -0.36 -18.20 7.71
N LEU A 149 -0.30 -17.11 6.92
CA LEU A 149 -0.07 -15.78 7.45
C LEU A 149 -1.27 -15.34 8.31
N PRO A 150 -1.02 -14.76 9.51
CA PRO A 150 -2.10 -14.32 10.39
C PRO A 150 -2.86 -13.16 9.75
N ASP A 151 -4.18 -13.13 9.93
CA ASP A 151 -5.08 -12.06 9.47
C ASP A 151 -4.80 -11.57 8.04
N ALA A 152 -4.42 -12.51 7.17
CA ALA A 152 -4.07 -12.19 5.79
C ALA A 152 -5.26 -11.57 5.05
N ARG A 153 -5.01 -10.46 4.36
CA ARG A 153 -6.01 -9.73 3.56
C ARG A 153 -5.42 -9.28 2.24
N ILE A 154 -6.23 -9.33 1.20
CA ILE A 154 -5.93 -8.75 -0.09
C ILE A 154 -6.81 -7.52 -0.25
N ILE A 155 -6.19 -6.36 -0.37
CA ILE A 155 -6.90 -5.11 -0.61
C ILE A 155 -6.70 -4.73 -2.06
N ALA A 156 -7.79 -4.63 -2.80
CA ALA A 156 -7.80 -4.32 -4.21
C ALA A 156 -8.49 -2.97 -4.49
N GLY A 157 -8.15 -2.38 -5.61
CA GLY A 157 -8.78 -1.17 -6.12
C GLY A 157 -8.60 -1.05 -7.62
N SER A 158 -9.14 0.00 -8.20
CA SER A 158 -8.90 0.35 -9.59
C SER A 158 -8.63 1.83 -9.72
N VAL A 159 -7.62 2.17 -10.51
CA VAL A 159 -7.30 3.58 -10.80
C VAL A 159 -8.27 4.21 -11.79
N ARG A 160 -9.05 3.39 -12.52
CA ARG A 160 -9.95 3.87 -13.60
C ARG A 160 -11.06 4.79 -13.12
N PRO A 161 -11.85 4.46 -12.07
CA PRO A 161 -12.95 5.30 -11.63
C PRO A 161 -12.53 6.73 -11.33
N PHE A 162 -11.42 6.90 -10.61
CA PHE A 162 -10.93 8.23 -10.28
C PHE A 162 -10.31 8.96 -11.47
N LYS A 163 -9.54 8.27 -12.31
CA LYS A 163 -8.98 8.85 -13.54
C LYS A 163 -10.08 9.34 -14.50
N GLU A 164 -11.14 8.57 -14.71
CA GLU A 164 -12.27 8.96 -15.56
C GLU A 164 -13.05 10.14 -14.96
N LEU A 165 -13.24 10.15 -13.63
CA LEU A 165 -13.84 11.29 -12.92
C LEU A 165 -13.01 12.55 -13.13
N LEU A 166 -11.69 12.50 -12.93
CA LEU A 166 -10.80 13.64 -13.15
C LEU A 166 -10.71 14.06 -14.62
N ALA A 167 -10.80 13.11 -15.55
CA ALA A 167 -10.82 13.42 -16.98
C ALA A 167 -12.10 14.16 -17.41
N ALA A 168 -13.22 13.93 -16.72
CA ALA A 168 -14.48 14.60 -16.96
C ALA A 168 -14.56 16.01 -16.33
N CYS A 169 -13.66 16.36 -15.39
CA CYS A 169 -13.65 17.69 -14.76
C CYS A 169 -13.37 18.78 -15.80
N GLU A 170 -14.09 19.91 -15.69
CA GLU A 170 -13.82 21.12 -16.44
C GLU A 170 -12.59 21.85 -15.93
N ASP A 171 -12.39 21.83 -14.60
CA ASP A 171 -11.25 22.41 -13.90
C ASP A 171 -10.02 21.46 -13.94
N ARG A 172 -9.13 21.72 -14.89
CA ARG A 172 -7.90 20.93 -15.09
C ARG A 172 -6.88 21.08 -13.98
N GLU A 173 -6.87 22.21 -13.29
CA GLU A 173 -5.98 22.46 -12.16
C GLU A 173 -6.45 21.62 -10.97
N LEU A 174 -7.75 21.63 -10.67
CA LEU A 174 -8.33 20.75 -9.66
C LEU A 174 -8.01 19.28 -9.94
N ALA A 175 -8.19 18.81 -11.19
CA ALA A 175 -7.94 17.42 -11.55
C ALA A 175 -6.49 17.00 -11.26
N ALA A 176 -5.51 17.84 -11.62
CA ALA A 176 -4.09 17.56 -11.36
C ALA A 176 -3.75 17.58 -9.85
N GLU A 177 -4.29 18.56 -9.11
CA GLU A 177 -4.09 18.69 -7.67
C GLU A 177 -4.76 17.56 -6.88
N ALA A 178 -5.98 17.16 -7.27
CA ALA A 178 -6.70 16.06 -6.63
C ALA A 178 -5.91 14.74 -6.73
N LEU A 179 -5.37 14.44 -7.91
CA LEU A 179 -4.53 13.25 -8.10
C LEU A 179 -3.29 13.30 -7.20
N ARG A 180 -2.63 14.47 -7.10
CA ARG A 180 -1.46 14.66 -6.23
C ARG A 180 -1.81 14.51 -4.75
N CYS A 181 -2.94 15.06 -4.31
CA CYS A 181 -3.40 14.93 -2.92
C CYS A 181 -3.68 13.46 -2.57
N VAL A 182 -4.36 12.72 -3.44
CA VAL A 182 -4.65 11.29 -3.19
C VAL A 182 -3.37 10.47 -3.15
N HIS A 183 -2.41 10.71 -4.05
CA HIS A 183 -1.10 10.03 -4.00
C HIS A 183 -0.30 10.34 -2.73
N ALA A 184 -0.48 11.52 -2.15
CA ALA A 184 0.16 11.94 -0.90
C ALA A 184 -0.66 11.56 0.35
N ASN A 185 -1.81 10.92 0.22
CA ASN A 185 -2.80 10.70 1.29
C ASN A 185 -3.24 12.00 2.00
N ASP A 186 -3.17 13.15 1.30
CA ASP A 186 -3.55 14.47 1.80
C ASP A 186 -5.02 14.75 1.52
N PHE A 187 -5.91 14.13 2.27
CA PHE A 187 -7.35 14.30 2.11
C PHE A 187 -7.85 15.67 2.59
N VAL A 188 -7.11 16.34 3.47
CA VAL A 188 -7.44 17.71 3.90
C VAL A 188 -7.15 18.70 2.78
N GLY A 189 -5.99 18.59 2.15
CA GLY A 189 -5.66 19.36 0.95
C GLY A 189 -6.63 19.10 -0.19
N LEU A 190 -7.06 17.85 -0.39
CA LEU A 190 -8.08 17.49 -1.38
C LEU A 190 -9.39 18.25 -1.14
N ASP A 191 -9.93 18.19 0.08
CA ASP A 191 -11.20 18.86 0.41
C ASP A 191 -11.12 20.38 0.26
N ALA A 192 -10.00 21.00 0.65
CA ALA A 192 -9.77 22.42 0.47
C ALA A 192 -9.77 22.83 -1.02
N ARG A 193 -9.15 22.05 -1.88
CA ARG A 193 -9.12 22.28 -3.34
C ARG A 193 -10.50 22.08 -3.97
N VAL A 194 -11.20 21.02 -3.60
CA VAL A 194 -12.56 20.72 -4.06
C VAL A 194 -13.51 21.85 -3.67
N ALA A 195 -13.44 22.34 -2.42
CA ALA A 195 -14.29 23.44 -1.96
C ALA A 195 -14.07 24.74 -2.75
N ALA A 196 -12.82 25.03 -3.13
CA ALA A 196 -12.46 26.23 -3.90
C ALA A 196 -12.79 26.16 -5.39
N SER A 197 -13.08 24.96 -5.93
CA SER A 197 -13.33 24.75 -7.36
C SER A 197 -14.71 25.23 -7.80
N THR A 198 -14.89 25.36 -9.11
CA THR A 198 -16.16 25.74 -9.76
C THR A 198 -16.98 24.55 -10.24
N GLU A 199 -16.52 23.32 -10.00
CA GLU A 199 -17.22 22.11 -10.36
C GLU A 199 -18.61 22.00 -9.72
N SER A 200 -19.48 21.17 -10.30
CA SER A 200 -20.80 20.88 -9.74
C SER A 200 -20.69 20.18 -8.37
N ASP A 201 -21.72 20.33 -7.54
CA ASP A 201 -21.73 19.69 -6.21
C ASP A 201 -21.59 18.16 -6.30
N ALA A 202 -22.15 17.54 -7.35
CA ALA A 202 -22.03 16.10 -7.56
C ALA A 202 -20.59 15.68 -7.90
N VAL A 203 -19.90 16.41 -8.76
CA VAL A 203 -18.49 16.17 -9.10
C VAL A 203 -17.59 16.39 -7.87
N LYS A 204 -17.85 17.48 -7.11
CA LYS A 204 -17.16 17.76 -5.85
C LYS A 204 -17.29 16.61 -4.84
N ALA A 205 -18.53 16.15 -4.63
CA ALA A 205 -18.79 15.01 -3.75
C ALA A 205 -18.04 13.74 -4.23
N ALA A 206 -18.11 13.45 -5.53
CA ALA A 206 -17.43 12.29 -6.09
C ALA A 206 -15.90 12.35 -5.91
N ILE A 207 -15.25 13.50 -6.15
CA ILE A 207 -13.80 13.68 -5.96
C ILE A 207 -13.40 13.50 -4.50
N SER A 208 -14.19 14.04 -3.54
CA SER A 208 -13.89 13.94 -2.13
C SER A 208 -14.18 12.55 -1.55
N GLU A 209 -15.30 11.92 -1.94
CA GLU A 209 -15.74 10.66 -1.32
C GLU A 209 -15.11 9.42 -1.93
N LEU A 210 -14.96 9.37 -3.27
CA LEU A 210 -14.49 8.15 -3.96
C LEU A 210 -13.16 7.61 -3.41
N PRO A 211 -12.12 8.43 -3.17
CA PRO A 211 -10.87 7.92 -2.63
C PRO A 211 -10.95 7.45 -1.17
N ARG A 212 -12.07 7.69 -0.48
CA ARG A 212 -12.30 7.26 0.91
C ARG A 212 -13.16 6.01 1.01
N LEU A 213 -13.65 5.51 -0.12
CA LEU A 213 -14.48 4.33 -0.15
C LEU A 213 -13.64 3.07 0.06
N HIS A 214 -14.01 2.30 1.07
CA HIS A 214 -13.42 0.99 1.37
C HIS A 214 -14.48 0.04 1.92
N GLY A 215 -14.27 -1.26 1.78
CA GLY A 215 -15.19 -2.29 2.26
C GLY A 215 -15.15 -3.57 1.44
N GLY A 216 -16.16 -4.39 1.58
CA GLY A 216 -16.38 -5.57 0.74
C GLY A 216 -16.93 -5.21 -0.64
N ALA A 217 -17.50 -6.18 -1.34
CA ALA A 217 -18.04 -5.98 -2.69
C ALA A 217 -19.19 -4.94 -2.74
N GLU A 218 -19.87 -4.69 -1.64
CA GLU A 218 -20.94 -3.70 -1.51
C GLU A 218 -20.47 -2.27 -1.77
N VAL A 219 -19.19 -1.97 -1.54
CA VAL A 219 -18.64 -0.63 -1.80
C VAL A 219 -18.69 -0.26 -3.28
N LEU A 220 -18.70 -1.25 -4.18
CA LEU A 220 -18.79 -1.03 -5.61
C LEU A 220 -20.11 -0.36 -6.03
N ASP A 221 -21.20 -0.60 -5.30
CA ASP A 221 -22.49 0.07 -5.54
C ASP A 221 -22.41 1.57 -5.21
N ARG A 222 -21.64 1.93 -4.17
CA ARG A 222 -21.42 3.35 -3.82
C ARG A 222 -20.53 4.05 -4.85
N VAL A 223 -19.51 3.37 -5.36
CA VAL A 223 -18.66 3.91 -6.44
C VAL A 223 -19.51 4.22 -7.67
N ASP A 224 -20.32 3.25 -8.11
CA ASP A 224 -21.18 3.43 -9.30
C ASP A 224 -22.18 4.57 -9.07
N ALA A 225 -22.80 4.67 -7.89
CA ALA A 225 -23.75 5.75 -7.56
C ALA A 225 -23.10 7.15 -7.57
N LEU A 226 -21.87 7.28 -7.06
CA LEU A 226 -21.13 8.56 -7.08
C LEU A 226 -20.78 8.97 -8.51
N LEU A 227 -20.31 8.02 -9.33
CA LEU A 227 -19.95 8.28 -10.72
C LEU A 227 -21.19 8.66 -11.56
N GLU A 228 -22.30 7.95 -11.38
CA GLU A 228 -23.57 8.25 -12.06
C GLU A 228 -24.08 9.66 -11.69
N ALA A 229 -24.03 10.03 -10.40
CA ALA A 229 -24.41 11.36 -9.94
C ALA A 229 -23.50 12.45 -10.54
N ALA A 230 -22.22 12.16 -10.76
CA ALA A 230 -21.26 13.03 -11.44
C ALA A 230 -21.41 13.03 -12.99
N GLY A 231 -22.38 12.29 -13.55
CA GLY A 231 -22.64 12.22 -14.98
C GLY A 231 -21.78 11.20 -15.74
N ILE A 232 -21.08 10.32 -15.05
CA ILE A 232 -20.22 9.28 -15.64
C ILE A 232 -21.00 7.97 -15.70
N VAL A 233 -21.50 7.60 -16.86
CA VAL A 233 -22.35 6.41 -17.08
C VAL A 233 -21.55 5.17 -17.53
N ALA A 234 -20.24 5.17 -17.41
CA ALA A 234 -19.41 4.03 -17.78
C ALA A 234 -19.41 2.96 -16.66
N PRO A 235 -19.47 1.64 -17.00
CA PRO A 235 -19.48 0.57 -16.01
C PRO A 235 -18.06 0.32 -15.44
N LEU A 236 -17.52 1.31 -14.73
CA LEU A 236 -16.11 1.32 -14.30
C LEU A 236 -15.78 0.31 -13.18
N THR A 237 -16.80 -0.21 -12.49
CA THR A 237 -16.64 -1.27 -11.47
C THR A 237 -16.86 -2.68 -12.01
N ARG A 238 -17.29 -2.82 -13.28
CA ARG A 238 -17.61 -4.13 -13.87
C ARG A 238 -16.50 -5.16 -13.75
N GLU A 239 -15.25 -4.75 -13.98
CA GLU A 239 -14.09 -5.66 -13.89
C GLU A 239 -13.88 -6.15 -12.45
N LEU A 240 -14.05 -5.27 -11.44
CA LEU A 240 -13.94 -5.65 -10.04
C LEU A 240 -15.09 -6.57 -9.61
N ARG A 241 -16.31 -6.37 -10.10
CA ARG A 241 -17.44 -7.28 -9.85
C ARG A 241 -17.18 -8.65 -10.46
N ALA A 242 -16.73 -8.69 -11.71
CA ALA A 242 -16.40 -9.93 -12.37
C ALA A 242 -15.20 -10.66 -11.72
N LEU A 243 -14.25 -9.91 -11.13
CA LEU A 243 -13.19 -10.48 -10.29
C LEU A 243 -13.80 -11.21 -9.09
N VAL A 244 -14.69 -10.56 -8.32
CA VAL A 244 -15.36 -11.18 -7.15
C VAL A 244 -16.14 -12.42 -7.55
N GLU A 245 -16.88 -12.36 -8.65
CA GLU A 245 -17.68 -13.49 -9.16
C GLU A 245 -16.82 -14.68 -9.63
N GLY A 246 -15.62 -14.40 -10.14
CA GLY A 246 -14.69 -15.41 -10.64
C GLY A 246 -13.81 -16.06 -9.57
N LEU A 247 -13.69 -15.46 -8.39
CA LEU A 247 -12.87 -16.01 -7.30
C LEU A 247 -13.56 -17.19 -6.62
N ALA A 248 -12.77 -18.14 -6.14
CA ALA A 248 -13.26 -19.17 -5.22
C ALA A 248 -13.73 -18.51 -3.90
N PRO A 249 -14.75 -19.12 -3.22
CA PRO A 249 -15.28 -18.52 -1.99
C PRO A 249 -14.23 -18.24 -0.91
N GLU A 250 -13.24 -19.12 -0.77
CA GLU A 250 -12.13 -18.98 0.17
C GLU A 250 -11.18 -17.82 -0.20
N ASP A 251 -11.00 -17.53 -1.48
CA ASP A 251 -10.16 -16.41 -1.97
C ASP A 251 -10.94 -15.09 -1.85
N ALA A 252 -12.24 -15.09 -2.09
CA ALA A 252 -13.11 -13.94 -1.94
C ALA A 252 -13.21 -13.45 -0.47
N GLN A 253 -13.10 -14.35 0.51
CA GLN A 253 -13.16 -14.00 1.94
C GLN A 253 -12.01 -13.11 2.40
N VAL A 254 -10.85 -13.21 1.78
CA VAL A 254 -9.68 -12.39 2.12
C VAL A 254 -9.60 -11.11 1.28
N LEU A 255 -10.52 -10.92 0.31
CA LEU A 255 -10.55 -9.75 -0.58
C LEU A 255 -11.42 -8.65 0.01
N SER A 256 -10.91 -7.44 0.00
CA SER A 256 -11.64 -6.20 0.24
C SER A 256 -11.19 -5.13 -0.75
N PHE A 257 -11.95 -4.04 -0.84
CA PHE A 257 -11.66 -2.94 -1.75
C PHE A 257 -11.28 -1.68 -0.99
N ASP A 258 -10.38 -0.90 -1.57
CA ASP A 258 -10.00 0.43 -1.08
C ASP A 258 -9.64 1.29 -2.30
N PHE A 259 -10.40 2.36 -2.50
CA PHE A 259 -10.20 3.27 -3.63
C PHE A 259 -9.17 4.38 -3.34
N SER A 260 -8.57 4.40 -2.14
CA SER A 260 -7.37 5.20 -1.87
C SER A 260 -6.10 4.55 -2.43
N ILE A 261 -6.12 3.25 -2.78
CA ILE A 261 -4.98 2.53 -3.33
C ILE A 261 -4.68 3.01 -4.75
N MET A 262 -4.35 4.27 -4.90
CA MET A 262 -3.72 4.80 -6.09
C MET A 262 -2.23 4.80 -5.85
N ASN A 263 -1.57 3.75 -6.35
CA ASN A 263 -0.17 3.54 -6.09
C ASN A 263 0.72 4.60 -6.75
N SER A 264 1.87 4.80 -6.12
CA SER A 264 3.01 5.59 -6.60
C SER A 264 3.61 5.15 -7.94
N PHE A 265 3.12 4.07 -8.55
CA PHE A 265 3.54 3.61 -9.88
C PHE A 265 2.56 4.08 -10.94
N ASP A 266 2.96 5.07 -11.72
CA ASP A 266 2.16 5.68 -12.80
C ASP A 266 1.81 4.69 -13.93
N TYR A 267 2.39 3.48 -13.94
CA TYR A 267 2.19 2.51 -15.01
C TYR A 267 0.95 1.62 -14.86
N TYR A 268 0.28 1.61 -13.71
CA TYR A 268 -0.94 0.81 -13.55
C TYR A 268 -2.11 1.36 -14.39
N THR A 269 -2.79 0.45 -15.10
CA THR A 269 -3.86 0.77 -16.05
C THR A 269 -5.24 0.31 -15.60
N GLY A 270 -5.33 -0.49 -14.54
CA GLY A 270 -6.60 -1.08 -14.09
C GLY A 270 -6.54 -1.51 -12.63
N LEU A 271 -6.68 -2.82 -12.41
CA LEU A 271 -6.58 -3.45 -11.10
C LEU A 271 -5.23 -3.15 -10.42
N VAL A 272 -5.30 -2.74 -9.16
CA VAL A 272 -4.16 -2.64 -8.24
C VAL A 272 -4.51 -3.38 -6.97
N PHE A 273 -3.60 -4.16 -6.42
CA PHE A 273 -3.87 -4.86 -5.18
C PHE A 273 -2.62 -5.08 -4.33
N LYS A 274 -2.83 -5.17 -3.03
CA LYS A 274 -1.79 -5.38 -2.02
C LYS A 274 -2.21 -6.51 -1.10
N ALA A 275 -1.25 -7.35 -0.70
CA ALA A 275 -1.46 -8.36 0.33
C ALA A 275 -0.89 -7.86 1.66
N TYR A 276 -1.67 -7.99 2.72
CA TYR A 276 -1.31 -7.65 4.09
C TYR A 276 -1.35 -8.88 4.97
N ALA A 277 -0.59 -8.88 6.03
CA ALA A 277 -0.62 -9.88 7.09
C ALA A 277 -0.65 -9.19 8.45
N GLY A 278 -1.27 -9.84 9.44
CA GLY A 278 -1.38 -9.31 10.80
C GLY A 278 -0.01 -9.01 11.41
N GLY A 279 0.04 -7.98 12.24
CA GLY A 279 1.26 -7.55 12.93
C GLY A 279 2.22 -6.67 12.11
N LEU A 280 1.92 -6.42 10.81
CA LEU A 280 2.74 -5.55 9.97
C LEU A 280 1.94 -4.35 9.45
N PRO A 281 2.49 -3.12 9.54
CA PRO A 281 1.86 -1.93 8.98
C PRO A 281 1.97 -1.88 7.45
N ASP A 282 3.02 -2.49 6.89
CA ASP A 282 3.30 -2.50 5.47
C ASP A 282 2.76 -3.75 4.77
N PRO A 283 2.36 -3.67 3.49
CA PRO A 283 1.94 -4.84 2.73
C PRO A 283 3.10 -5.83 2.54
N VAL A 284 2.81 -7.12 2.64
CA VAL A 284 3.79 -8.19 2.36
C VAL A 284 4.06 -8.35 0.87
N GLY A 285 3.24 -7.76 0.01
CA GLY A 285 3.42 -7.71 -1.42
C GLY A 285 2.44 -6.77 -2.10
N SER A 286 2.74 -6.42 -3.34
CA SER A 286 1.90 -5.55 -4.17
C SER A 286 1.98 -5.93 -5.64
N GLY A 287 0.93 -5.59 -6.38
CA GLY A 287 0.84 -5.86 -7.81
C GLY A 287 -0.35 -5.16 -8.47
N GLY A 288 -0.55 -5.47 -9.73
CA GLY A 288 -1.64 -4.89 -10.51
C GLY A 288 -1.45 -5.09 -12.01
N ARG A 289 -2.34 -4.47 -12.79
CA ARG A 289 -2.39 -4.50 -14.25
C ARG A 289 -1.68 -3.29 -14.86
N TYR A 290 -0.82 -3.54 -15.86
CA TYR A 290 0.03 -2.52 -16.49
C TYR A 290 0.10 -2.70 -18.03
N ASP A 291 -1.02 -2.76 -18.70
CA ASP A 291 -1.16 -3.10 -20.12
C ASP A 291 -0.37 -2.16 -21.05
N SER A 292 -0.23 -0.89 -20.71
CA SER A 292 0.43 0.11 -21.57
C SER A 292 1.96 -0.06 -21.69
N ILE A 293 2.57 -0.84 -20.81
CA ILE A 293 4.04 -0.95 -20.73
C ILE A 293 4.64 -1.69 -21.94
N PHE A 294 3.86 -2.55 -22.58
CA PHE A 294 4.25 -3.30 -23.76
C PHE A 294 3.81 -2.65 -25.09
N THR A 295 3.27 -1.43 -25.06
CA THR A 295 2.82 -0.74 -26.27
C THR A 295 3.96 -0.63 -27.29
N GLY A 296 3.76 -1.20 -28.48
CA GLY A 296 4.78 -1.25 -29.54
C GLY A 296 5.87 -2.32 -29.38
N ALA A 297 5.98 -3.00 -28.21
CA ALA A 297 7.02 -4.01 -27.99
C ALA A 297 6.84 -5.27 -28.86
N PHE A 298 5.60 -5.63 -29.20
CA PHE A 298 5.24 -6.79 -30.04
C PHE A 298 4.86 -6.43 -31.48
N GLY A 299 4.97 -5.16 -31.85
CA GLY A 299 4.63 -4.63 -33.17
C GLY A 299 3.82 -3.34 -33.07
N ASP A 300 3.79 -2.55 -34.16
CA ASP A 300 3.06 -1.29 -34.20
C ASP A 300 1.55 -1.52 -33.98
N GLY A 301 0.98 -0.84 -32.98
CA GLY A 301 -0.43 -0.90 -32.63
C GLY A 301 -0.90 -2.16 -31.89
N ILE A 302 0.01 -3.05 -31.47
CA ILE A 302 -0.31 -4.21 -30.64
C ILE A 302 -0.15 -3.83 -29.16
N GLU A 303 -1.26 -3.81 -28.43
CA GLU A 303 -1.27 -3.75 -26.98
C GLU A 303 -1.26 -5.16 -26.42
N VAL A 304 -0.32 -5.44 -25.53
CA VAL A 304 -0.22 -6.73 -24.84
C VAL A 304 -0.58 -6.51 -23.37
N PRO A 305 -1.73 -6.99 -22.94
CA PRO A 305 -2.14 -6.84 -21.55
C PRO A 305 -1.18 -7.58 -20.64
N ALA A 306 -0.89 -6.98 -19.48
CA ALA A 306 0.01 -7.55 -18.52
C ALA A 306 -0.41 -7.22 -17.09
N ALA A 307 -0.19 -8.19 -16.20
CA ALA A 307 -0.42 -8.03 -14.79
C ALA A 307 0.57 -8.90 -14.00
N GLY A 308 0.93 -8.47 -12.80
CA GLY A 308 1.87 -9.21 -11.98
C GLY A 308 1.76 -8.85 -10.50
N PHE A 309 2.51 -9.60 -9.70
CA PHE A 309 2.59 -9.38 -8.27
C PHE A 309 3.97 -9.77 -7.74
N ALA A 310 4.44 -9.03 -6.73
CA ALA A 310 5.68 -9.35 -6.04
C ALA A 310 5.49 -9.30 -4.52
N PHE A 311 5.85 -10.39 -3.86
CA PHE A 311 6.03 -10.44 -2.40
C PHE A 311 7.43 -9.94 -2.02
N SER A 312 7.57 -9.34 -0.83
CA SER A 312 8.85 -9.16 -0.15
C SER A 312 9.09 -10.35 0.77
N LEU A 313 10.16 -11.10 0.52
CA LEU A 313 10.53 -12.25 1.36
C LEU A 313 10.76 -11.84 2.81
N GLU A 314 11.38 -10.68 3.03
CA GLU A 314 11.67 -10.13 4.35
C GLU A 314 10.39 -9.81 5.13
N ARG A 315 9.36 -9.28 4.44
CA ARG A 315 8.06 -8.99 5.06
C ARG A 315 7.25 -10.25 5.32
N LEU A 316 7.34 -11.26 4.45
CA LEU A 316 6.73 -12.58 4.69
C LEU A 316 7.33 -13.25 5.91
N GLU A 317 8.66 -13.18 6.07
CA GLU A 317 9.38 -13.67 7.24
C GLU A 317 8.93 -12.95 8.51
N ALA A 318 8.92 -11.60 8.50
CA ALA A 318 8.50 -10.80 9.63
C ALA A 318 7.05 -11.11 10.05
N ALA A 319 6.14 -11.34 9.09
CA ALA A 319 4.76 -11.72 9.39
C ALA A 319 4.67 -13.11 10.07
N ARG A 320 5.48 -14.08 9.64
CA ARG A 320 5.55 -15.40 10.29
C ARG A 320 6.10 -15.33 11.69
N THR A 321 7.22 -14.61 11.89
CA THR A 321 7.84 -14.43 13.21
C THR A 321 6.89 -13.76 14.18
N SER A 322 6.20 -12.68 13.77
CA SER A 322 5.19 -12.02 14.60
C SER A 322 4.05 -12.96 15.02
N ALA A 323 3.66 -13.91 14.15
CA ALA A 323 2.66 -14.91 14.48
C ALA A 323 3.17 -15.96 15.49
N GLU A 324 4.41 -16.39 15.35
CA GLU A 324 5.06 -17.36 16.25
C GLU A 324 5.29 -16.75 17.64
N ASP A 325 5.71 -15.49 17.71
CA ASP A 325 5.86 -14.74 18.96
C ASP A 325 4.51 -14.54 19.65
N ALA A 326 3.46 -14.19 18.93
CA ALA A 326 2.10 -14.05 19.46
C ALA A 326 1.52 -15.40 19.95
N ALA A 327 1.92 -16.52 19.35
CA ALA A 327 1.52 -17.86 19.78
C ALA A 327 2.31 -18.36 20.98
N SER A 328 3.57 -17.91 21.17
CA SER A 328 4.46 -18.29 22.26
C SER A 328 4.24 -17.45 23.54
N ASP A 329 3.90 -16.17 23.37
CA ASP A 329 3.57 -15.23 24.44
C ASP A 329 2.06 -15.25 24.72
N GLY A 330 1.58 -16.28 25.37
CA GLY A 330 0.15 -16.44 25.74
C GLY A 330 -0.40 -15.35 26.65
N ASP A 331 0.24 -14.18 26.81
CA ASP A 331 -0.21 -13.09 27.68
C ASP A 331 0.10 -11.64 27.20
N HIS A 332 0.74 -11.42 26.05
CA HIS A 332 1.01 -10.05 25.54
C HIS A 332 0.83 -9.95 24.02
N ALA A 333 -0.40 -10.13 23.53
CA ALA A 333 -0.73 -9.88 22.13
C ALA A 333 -0.69 -8.37 21.79
N VAL A 334 0.31 -7.94 21.04
CA VAL A 334 0.32 -6.67 20.31
C VAL A 334 -0.14 -6.96 18.89
N GLY A 335 -1.43 -6.84 18.68
CA GLY A 335 -2.12 -7.04 17.40
C GLY A 335 -3.55 -7.45 17.70
N ARG A 336 -4.36 -6.51 18.19
CA ARG A 336 -5.76 -6.79 18.53
C ARG A 336 -6.62 -6.63 17.30
N GLY A 337 -7.27 -7.73 16.86
CA GLY A 337 -8.55 -7.64 16.19
C GLY A 337 -9.56 -6.88 17.07
N ALA A 338 -10.66 -6.46 16.52
CA ALA A 338 -11.68 -5.50 16.98
C ALA A 338 -12.29 -5.63 18.41
N GLU A 339 -11.63 -6.27 19.38
CA GLU A 339 -12.16 -6.49 20.74
C GLU A 339 -11.41 -5.75 21.87
N GLY A 340 -10.42 -4.91 21.57
CA GLY A 340 -9.70 -4.10 22.58
C GLY A 340 -10.16 -2.64 22.60
N PRO A 341 -9.79 -1.85 23.66
CA PRO A 341 -10.04 -0.43 23.68
C PRO A 341 -9.29 0.28 22.54
N LEU A 342 -9.92 1.29 21.93
CA LEU A 342 -9.28 2.14 20.94
C LEU A 342 -8.08 2.85 21.58
N ARG A 343 -6.89 2.74 20.97
CA ARG A 343 -5.67 3.41 21.43
C ARG A 343 -5.41 4.68 20.65
N ILE A 344 -5.29 5.78 21.37
CA ILE A 344 -5.01 7.10 20.78
C ILE A 344 -3.66 7.60 21.28
N ALA A 345 -2.68 7.76 20.41
CA ALA A 345 -1.42 8.42 20.74
C ALA A 345 -1.68 9.93 20.89
N VAL A 346 -1.44 10.45 22.09
CA VAL A 346 -1.72 11.86 22.44
C VAL A 346 -0.44 12.60 22.76
N PRO A 347 -0.25 13.84 22.25
CA PRO A 347 0.97 14.59 22.46
C PRO A 347 1.06 15.12 23.89
N LYS A 348 2.28 15.08 24.46
CA LYS A 348 2.63 15.86 25.65
C LYS A 348 3.23 17.20 25.27
N GLY A 349 3.32 18.12 26.22
CA GLY A 349 3.94 19.44 26.02
C GLY A 349 2.97 20.48 25.52
N SER A 350 3.37 21.32 24.56
CA SER A 350 2.62 22.48 24.10
C SER A 350 1.26 22.15 23.47
N LEU A 351 1.13 21.03 22.81
CA LEU A 351 -0.12 20.60 22.18
C LEU A 351 -1.11 19.94 23.15
N LYS A 352 -0.70 19.62 24.39
CA LYS A 352 -1.53 18.87 25.33
C LYS A 352 -2.87 19.54 25.65
N ALA A 353 -2.86 20.84 25.90
CA ALA A 353 -4.06 21.57 26.32
C ALA A 353 -5.13 21.56 25.24
N ASP A 354 -4.76 21.96 24.03
CA ASP A 354 -5.67 22.03 22.88
C ASP A 354 -6.15 20.60 22.50
N THR A 355 -5.29 19.61 22.60
CA THR A 355 -5.65 18.19 22.40
C THR A 355 -6.73 17.73 23.37
N LEU A 356 -6.59 18.06 24.67
CA LEU A 356 -7.60 17.71 25.68
C LEU A 356 -8.96 18.34 25.37
N ASP A 357 -8.97 19.60 24.96
CA ASP A 357 -10.19 20.33 24.64
C ASP A 357 -10.90 19.72 23.41
N VAL A 358 -10.15 19.33 22.38
CA VAL A 358 -10.69 18.68 21.19
C VAL A 358 -11.25 17.30 21.52
N LEU A 359 -10.54 16.48 22.29
CA LEU A 359 -10.99 15.14 22.68
C LEU A 359 -12.24 15.20 23.55
N GLU A 360 -12.31 16.17 24.47
CA GLU A 360 -13.50 16.40 25.32
C GLU A 360 -14.68 16.88 24.49
N ALA A 361 -14.45 17.79 23.55
CA ALA A 361 -15.48 18.24 22.60
C ALA A 361 -16.00 17.12 21.69
N ALA A 362 -15.15 16.14 21.39
CA ALA A 362 -15.51 14.92 20.67
C ALA A 362 -16.31 13.92 21.52
N GLY A 363 -16.52 14.20 22.81
CA GLY A 363 -17.28 13.35 23.74
C GLY A 363 -16.47 12.25 24.40
N LEU A 364 -15.15 12.42 24.51
CA LEU A 364 -14.28 11.48 25.19
C LEU A 364 -14.03 11.93 26.63
N ASP A 365 -14.03 10.98 27.57
CA ASP A 365 -13.62 11.24 28.95
C ASP A 365 -12.08 11.30 29.00
N VAL A 366 -11.57 12.50 29.24
CA VAL A 366 -10.12 12.78 29.33
C VAL A 366 -9.67 13.08 30.77
N SER A 367 -10.45 12.73 31.77
CA SER A 367 -10.18 13.06 33.19
C SER A 367 -8.83 12.50 33.65
N GLU A 368 -8.52 11.25 33.38
CA GLU A 368 -7.22 10.65 33.70
C GLU A 368 -6.09 11.23 32.87
N LEU A 369 -6.35 11.64 31.61
CA LEU A 369 -5.35 12.23 30.73
C LEU A 369 -4.95 13.65 31.16
N ARG A 370 -5.83 14.38 31.86
CA ARG A 370 -5.52 15.72 32.42
C ARG A 370 -4.42 15.65 33.48
N ASP A 371 -4.48 14.65 34.37
CA ASP A 371 -3.45 14.41 35.42
C ASP A 371 -2.98 12.94 35.40
N PRO A 372 -2.16 12.55 34.43
CA PRO A 372 -1.73 11.17 34.26
C PRO A 372 -0.65 10.74 35.30
N GLY A 373 -0.18 11.64 36.17
CA GLY A 373 0.92 11.36 37.07
C GLY A 373 2.19 10.92 36.32
N ARG A 374 2.64 9.69 36.60
CA ARG A 374 3.81 9.06 35.92
C ARG A 374 3.41 8.02 34.87
N HIS A 375 2.11 7.84 34.64
CA HIS A 375 1.64 6.84 33.68
C HIS A 375 1.79 7.36 32.24
N LEU A 376 2.26 6.48 31.37
CA LEU A 376 2.36 6.74 29.92
C LEU A 376 1.13 6.24 29.17
N ILE A 377 0.33 5.39 29.80
CA ILE A 377 -0.96 4.92 29.27
C ILE A 377 -2.00 5.19 30.35
N VAL A 378 -3.07 5.87 29.97
CA VAL A 378 -4.21 6.16 30.85
C VAL A 378 -5.51 5.77 30.15
N ARG A 379 -6.54 5.49 30.94
CA ARG A 379 -7.82 5.04 30.40
C ARG A 379 -8.81 6.20 30.25
N GLY A 380 -9.65 6.06 29.27
CA GLY A 380 -10.79 6.95 29.02
C GLY A 380 -11.96 6.17 28.47
N ARG A 381 -13.03 6.86 28.18
CA ARG A 381 -14.24 6.29 27.61
C ARG A 381 -14.89 7.26 26.64
N ASP A 382 -15.51 6.73 25.61
CA ASP A 382 -16.46 7.49 24.81
C ASP A 382 -17.75 7.67 25.61
N THR A 383 -18.12 8.92 25.86
CA THR A 383 -19.33 9.28 26.65
C THR A 383 -20.60 9.31 25.80
N ARG A 384 -20.46 9.20 24.49
CA ARG A 384 -21.60 9.12 23.56
C ARG A 384 -22.30 7.77 23.68
N VAL A 385 -23.61 7.76 23.41
CA VAL A 385 -24.42 6.54 23.41
C VAL A 385 -25.06 6.37 22.04
N GLY A 386 -24.88 5.20 21.44
CA GLY A 386 -25.48 4.87 20.14
C GLY A 386 -24.48 4.52 19.06
N GLU A 387 -24.93 4.56 17.81
CA GLU A 387 -24.12 4.22 16.64
C GLU A 387 -22.93 5.19 16.51
N GLY A 388 -21.71 4.62 16.36
CA GLY A 388 -20.46 5.37 16.29
C GLY A 388 -19.75 5.60 17.64
N ALA A 389 -20.27 5.10 18.77
CA ALA A 389 -19.54 5.10 20.04
C ALA A 389 -18.48 3.98 20.06
N VAL A 390 -17.26 4.31 20.44
CA VAL A 390 -16.10 3.37 20.42
C VAL A 390 -15.85 2.67 21.78
N GLY A 391 -16.60 2.99 22.83
CA GLY A 391 -16.51 2.34 24.13
C GLY A 391 -15.30 2.77 24.95
N ASP A 392 -14.52 1.81 25.46
CA ASP A 392 -13.34 2.08 26.27
C ASP A 392 -12.15 2.52 25.37
N ILE A 393 -11.37 3.47 25.89
CA ILE A 393 -10.24 4.09 25.15
C ILE A 393 -8.98 4.00 26.02
N GLU A 394 -7.83 3.78 25.40
CA GLU A 394 -6.51 3.96 26.01
C GLU A 394 -5.79 5.13 25.35
N PHE A 395 -5.41 6.12 26.12
CA PHE A 395 -4.56 7.22 25.67
C PHE A 395 -3.10 6.89 25.92
N VAL A 396 -2.29 6.83 24.88
CA VAL A 396 -0.85 6.61 24.92
C VAL A 396 -0.15 7.96 24.85
N ILE A 397 0.50 8.38 25.93
CA ILE A 397 1.12 9.70 26.05
C ILE A 397 2.51 9.67 25.44
N VAL A 398 2.71 10.37 24.34
CA VAL A 398 3.95 10.37 23.56
C VAL A 398 4.49 11.79 23.32
N ARG A 399 5.69 11.93 22.80
CA ARG A 399 6.13 13.22 22.24
C ARG A 399 5.41 13.45 20.92
N PRO A 400 5.10 14.70 20.53
CA PRO A 400 4.47 14.98 19.22
C PRO A 400 5.21 14.34 18.04
N SER A 401 6.54 14.37 18.04
CA SER A 401 7.40 13.74 17.02
C SER A 401 7.33 12.23 16.98
N ASP A 402 6.92 11.58 18.06
CA ASP A 402 6.93 10.11 18.18
C ASP A 402 5.56 9.50 17.82
N ALA A 403 4.48 10.32 17.82
CA ALA A 403 3.13 9.83 17.58
C ALA A 403 2.97 9.13 16.22
N PRO A 404 3.51 9.63 15.09
CA PRO A 404 3.45 8.92 13.82
C PRO A 404 4.11 7.53 13.89
N ALA A 405 5.27 7.42 14.53
CA ALA A 405 5.98 6.15 14.68
C ALA A 405 5.20 5.16 15.56
N PHE A 406 4.54 5.64 16.63
CA PHE A 406 3.69 4.79 17.48
C PHE A 406 2.48 4.22 16.73
N VAL A 407 1.85 5.01 15.85
CA VAL A 407 0.77 4.53 14.99
C VAL A 407 1.32 3.57 13.93
N GLY A 408 2.41 3.93 13.28
CA GLY A 408 3.03 3.11 12.23
C GLY A 408 3.52 1.74 12.69
N CYS A 409 3.91 1.59 13.98
CA CYS A 409 4.31 0.30 14.55
C CYS A 409 3.18 -0.43 15.29
N GLY A 410 1.93 0.06 15.23
CA GLY A 410 0.78 -0.57 15.90
C GLY A 410 0.73 -0.35 17.41
N GLY A 411 1.53 0.56 17.96
CA GLY A 411 1.48 0.96 19.37
C GLY A 411 0.25 1.79 19.72
N ALA A 412 -0.39 2.39 18.72
CA ALA A 412 -1.67 3.06 18.81
C ALA A 412 -2.43 2.90 17.49
N ASP A 413 -3.77 2.96 17.52
CA ASP A 413 -4.63 2.82 16.34
C ASP A 413 -4.71 4.14 15.56
N CYS A 414 -4.65 5.26 16.27
CA CYS A 414 -4.54 6.60 15.68
C CYS A 414 -3.73 7.53 16.58
N GLY A 415 -3.36 8.71 16.10
CA GLY A 415 -2.55 9.64 16.87
C GLY A 415 -2.78 11.09 16.49
N ILE A 416 -2.43 11.97 17.42
CA ILE A 416 -2.47 13.42 17.24
C ILE A 416 -1.03 13.94 17.25
N CYS A 417 -0.64 14.63 16.19
CA CYS A 417 0.71 15.21 16.04
C CYS A 417 0.67 16.51 15.22
N GLY A 418 1.78 17.21 15.18
CA GLY A 418 1.98 18.30 14.24
C GLY A 418 2.13 17.78 12.80
N TRP A 419 1.73 18.58 11.84
CA TRP A 419 1.89 18.28 10.41
C TRP A 419 3.35 18.06 10.02
N ASP A 420 4.27 18.86 10.58
CA ASP A 420 5.71 18.72 10.46
C ASP A 420 6.20 17.33 10.89
N SER A 421 5.74 16.85 12.03
CA SER A 421 6.10 15.54 12.56
C SER A 421 5.59 14.40 11.69
N LEU A 422 4.40 14.55 11.08
CA LEU A 422 3.85 13.56 10.15
C LEU A 422 4.68 13.47 8.87
N ILE A 423 5.09 14.62 8.31
CA ILE A 423 5.95 14.68 7.12
C ILE A 423 7.35 14.14 7.41
N GLU A 424 7.95 14.53 8.55
CA GLU A 424 9.29 14.05 8.93
C GLU A 424 9.35 12.55 9.19
N ALA A 425 8.26 11.95 9.67
CA ALA A 425 8.20 10.51 9.91
C ALA A 425 8.24 9.68 8.62
N ASP A 426 7.79 10.25 7.48
CA ASP A 426 7.74 9.61 6.17
C ASP A 426 7.16 8.16 6.21
N LEU A 427 6.11 7.99 7.00
CA LEU A 427 5.40 6.73 7.16
C LEU A 427 4.12 6.74 6.33
N ASN A 428 3.70 5.57 5.87
CA ASN A 428 2.45 5.41 5.12
C ASN A 428 1.24 5.48 6.07
N LEU A 429 0.95 6.68 6.57
CA LEU A 429 -0.16 6.97 7.48
C LEU A 429 -1.20 7.85 6.79
N LEU A 430 -2.48 7.62 7.14
CA LEU A 430 -3.58 8.47 6.68
C LEU A 430 -3.73 9.70 7.58
N GLN A 431 -3.78 10.87 6.98
CA GLN A 431 -4.29 12.06 7.66
C GLN A 431 -5.81 12.03 7.62
N LEU A 432 -6.44 11.85 8.77
CA LEU A 432 -7.90 11.71 8.87
C LEU A 432 -8.59 13.07 8.94
N VAL A 433 -8.06 14.01 9.73
CA VAL A 433 -8.68 15.32 9.98
C VAL A 433 -7.63 16.35 10.39
N ASP A 434 -7.84 17.61 10.04
CA ASP A 434 -7.14 18.75 10.62
C ASP A 434 -7.91 19.24 11.84
N LEU A 435 -7.27 19.22 13.00
CA LEU A 435 -7.89 19.64 14.26
C LEU A 435 -7.89 21.17 14.47
N GLY A 436 -7.23 21.92 13.58
CA GLY A 436 -7.28 23.39 13.54
C GLY A 436 -6.54 24.11 14.66
N TYR A 437 -5.60 23.45 15.36
CA TYR A 437 -4.81 24.06 16.42
C TYR A 437 -3.29 23.79 16.28
N GLY A 438 -2.48 24.41 17.13
CA GLY A 438 -1.04 24.22 17.13
C GLY A 438 -0.32 24.88 15.94
N LEU A 439 -0.88 25.96 15.41
CA LEU A 439 -0.26 26.71 14.31
C LEU A 439 1.10 27.25 14.73
N CYS A 440 2.16 26.90 13.99
CA CYS A 440 3.49 27.47 14.14
C CYS A 440 3.98 28.01 12.78
N THR A 441 4.73 29.11 12.85
CA THR A 441 5.37 29.69 11.67
C THR A 441 6.87 29.54 11.83
N PHE A 442 7.53 28.94 10.87
CA PHE A 442 9.01 28.96 10.82
C PHE A 442 9.45 30.38 10.48
N ILE A 443 10.33 30.94 11.30
CA ILE A 443 10.95 32.28 11.11
C ILE A 443 12.32 32.06 10.50
#